data_9dff6ec75c397a2083823d88a28d6d76
#
_entry.id   9dff6ec75c397a2083823d88a28d6d76
#
_cell.length_a   1.000
_cell.length_b   1.000
_cell.length_c   1.000
_cell.angle_alpha   90.00
_cell.angle_beta   90.00
_cell.angle_gamma   90.00
#
_symmetry.space_group_name_H-M   'P 1'
#
loop_
_entity.id
_entity.type
_entity.pdbx_description
1 polymer ?
#
loop_
_entity_poly.entity_id
_entity_poly.type
_entity_poly.pdbx_seq_one_letter_code
_entity_poly.pdbx_strand_id
1 'polypeptide(L)'
;MILNIDLHCHSKFSADGISEPEEMVAFAKSKGLHGFAITDHNTSACADYFQTHGLLRADGQPVDGFLIIPGQEITTAEGHLLALGVRMPDLKGIAAKEAVDLIHQAGGLAVPPHPYDYFRAGIREHVLETLPVDAIEGFNAATTFKRCNNQAQEYAQRRGLPMTAGSDAHHVEALGVAYTILDAPSFDVAGVLQAIRQSTVLEKRYLSPRDAFKKTFNNVFRLSRKGVPKKGKAAEKRAPAKP
;
A
#
# COMPACT_ATOMS: atom_id res chain seq x y z
N MET A 1 -6.64 -15.41 -16.73
CA MET A 1 -7.51 -14.25 -17.08
C MET A 1 -6.75 -12.96 -16.84
N ILE A 2 -6.92 -11.96 -17.72
CA ILE A 2 -6.17 -10.70 -17.58
C ILE A 2 -6.85 -9.79 -16.56
N LEU A 3 -6.10 -9.39 -15.55
CA LEU A 3 -6.55 -8.52 -14.47
C LEU A 3 -5.69 -7.27 -14.39
N ASN A 4 -6.31 -6.11 -14.20
CA ASN A 4 -5.66 -4.82 -13.95
C ASN A 4 -5.79 -4.53 -12.45
N ILE A 5 -4.69 -4.61 -11.70
CA ILE A 5 -4.69 -4.46 -10.23
C ILE A 5 -3.68 -3.39 -9.82
N ASP A 6 -4.13 -2.38 -9.09
CA ASP A 6 -3.23 -1.42 -8.43
C ASP A 6 -2.71 -2.05 -7.13
N LEU A 7 -1.43 -2.37 -7.07
CA LEU A 7 -0.86 -3.13 -5.96
C LEU A 7 -0.29 -2.27 -4.82
N HIS A 8 -0.47 -0.94 -4.89
CA HIS A 8 0.02 -0.03 -3.85
C HIS A 8 -0.86 1.22 -3.76
N CYS A 9 -1.72 1.29 -2.74
CA CYS A 9 -2.53 2.47 -2.46
C CYS A 9 -2.90 2.59 -0.97
N HIS A 10 -3.21 3.83 -0.55
CA HIS A 10 -3.46 4.21 0.84
C HIS A 10 -4.84 4.83 1.01
N SER A 11 -5.47 4.50 2.12
CA SER A 11 -6.76 5.05 2.55
C SER A 11 -6.61 6.07 3.68
N LYS A 12 -7.73 6.57 4.19
CA LYS A 12 -7.78 7.43 5.40
C LYS A 12 -7.26 6.75 6.68
N PHE A 13 -7.12 5.42 6.69
CA PHE A 13 -6.57 4.68 7.82
C PHE A 13 -5.04 4.80 7.88
N SER A 14 -4.40 5.13 6.77
CA SER A 14 -2.99 5.50 6.74
C SER A 14 -2.76 6.88 7.36
N ALA A 15 -1.56 7.08 7.92
CA ALA A 15 -1.20 8.34 8.55
C ALA A 15 -1.26 9.55 7.58
N ASP A 16 -1.09 9.32 6.29
CA ASP A 16 -0.97 10.30 5.22
C ASP A 16 -1.99 10.15 4.08
N GLY A 17 -2.81 9.10 4.08
CA GLY A 17 -3.92 8.92 3.16
C GLY A 17 -5.17 9.73 3.56
N ILE A 18 -6.01 10.08 2.60
CA ILE A 18 -7.25 10.86 2.83
C ILE A 18 -8.49 10.23 2.19
N SER A 19 -8.34 9.18 1.38
CA SER A 19 -9.43 8.58 0.62
C SER A 19 -10.35 7.76 1.51
N GLU A 20 -11.66 7.96 1.36
CA GLU A 20 -12.65 7.10 1.97
C GLU A 20 -12.66 5.73 1.25
N PRO A 21 -12.78 4.61 1.97
CA PRO A 21 -12.70 3.27 1.39
C PRO A 21 -13.70 3.03 0.26
N GLU A 22 -14.95 3.44 0.42
CA GLU A 22 -16.00 3.27 -0.59
C GLU A 22 -15.75 4.10 -1.85
N GLU A 23 -15.21 5.32 -1.68
CA GLU A 23 -14.82 6.17 -2.81
C GLU A 23 -13.67 5.54 -3.60
N MET A 24 -12.72 4.88 -2.93
CA MET A 24 -11.63 4.15 -3.59
C MET A 24 -12.18 3.03 -4.47
N VAL A 25 -13.13 2.21 -3.96
CA VAL A 25 -13.74 1.13 -4.73
C VAL A 25 -14.51 1.68 -5.93
N ALA A 26 -15.36 2.68 -5.73
CA ALA A 26 -16.15 3.29 -6.80
C ALA A 26 -15.26 3.90 -7.89
N PHE A 27 -14.21 4.62 -7.49
CA PHE A 27 -13.28 5.25 -8.42
C PHE A 27 -12.45 4.22 -9.19
N ALA A 28 -11.90 3.19 -8.51
CA ALA A 28 -11.13 2.14 -9.16
C ALA A 28 -11.96 1.39 -10.22
N LYS A 29 -13.22 1.03 -9.89
CA LYS A 29 -14.17 0.46 -10.86
C LYS A 29 -14.38 1.39 -12.07
N SER A 30 -14.54 2.69 -11.85
CA SER A 30 -14.71 3.68 -12.93
C SER A 30 -13.50 3.81 -13.85
N LYS A 31 -12.30 3.42 -13.37
CA LYS A 31 -11.04 3.38 -14.15
C LYS A 31 -10.82 2.06 -14.88
N GLY A 32 -11.72 1.09 -14.74
CA GLY A 32 -11.57 -0.23 -15.34
C GLY A 32 -10.57 -1.14 -14.63
N LEU A 33 -10.23 -0.84 -13.37
CA LEU A 33 -9.48 -1.76 -12.55
C LEU A 33 -10.36 -2.92 -12.11
N HIS A 34 -9.78 -4.11 -12.02
CA HIS A 34 -10.42 -5.30 -11.47
C HIS A 34 -10.27 -5.39 -9.95
N GLY A 35 -9.33 -4.64 -9.38
CA GLY A 35 -9.09 -4.60 -7.93
C GLY A 35 -7.94 -3.69 -7.55
N PHE A 36 -7.67 -3.63 -6.25
CA PHE A 36 -6.47 -3.03 -5.69
C PHE A 36 -6.01 -3.73 -4.42
N ALA A 37 -4.73 -3.59 -4.06
CA ALA A 37 -4.21 -3.93 -2.75
C ALA A 37 -4.28 -2.70 -1.85
N ILE A 38 -4.93 -2.83 -0.69
CA ILE A 38 -4.92 -1.79 0.34
C ILE A 38 -3.69 -1.96 1.22
N THR A 39 -2.77 -0.99 1.17
CA THR A 39 -1.43 -1.08 1.76
C THR A 39 -1.13 0.08 2.70
N ASP A 40 -2.06 0.42 3.58
CA ASP A 40 -1.90 1.50 4.56
C ASP A 40 -0.64 1.30 5.42
N HIS A 41 0.02 2.41 5.79
CA HIS A 41 1.25 2.39 6.60
C HIS A 41 1.02 1.78 7.98
N ASN A 42 1.70 0.65 8.26
CA ASN A 42 1.79 -0.03 9.55
C ASN A 42 0.42 -0.42 10.15
N THR A 43 -0.61 -0.59 9.32
CA THR A 43 -1.94 -0.99 9.77
C THR A 43 -2.70 -1.75 8.71
N SER A 44 -3.44 -2.78 9.11
CA SER A 44 -4.42 -3.50 8.27
C SER A 44 -5.87 -3.07 8.55
N ALA A 45 -6.09 -1.97 9.28
CA ALA A 45 -7.42 -1.55 9.74
C ALA A 45 -8.40 -1.29 8.58
N CYS A 46 -7.92 -0.82 7.42
CA CYS A 46 -8.79 -0.65 6.25
C CYS A 46 -9.24 -1.99 5.67
N ALA A 47 -8.40 -3.02 5.68
CA ALA A 47 -8.80 -4.38 5.27
C ALA A 47 -9.87 -4.95 6.22
N ASP A 48 -9.75 -4.69 7.53
CA ASP A 48 -10.79 -5.06 8.50
C ASP A 48 -12.09 -4.29 8.28
N TYR A 49 -11.98 -3.00 7.96
CA TYR A 49 -13.12 -2.17 7.59
C TYR A 49 -13.84 -2.74 6.35
N PHE A 50 -13.12 -3.03 5.28
CA PHE A 50 -13.71 -3.62 4.07
C PHE A 50 -14.39 -4.96 4.35
N GLN A 51 -13.79 -5.81 5.18
CA GLN A 51 -14.42 -7.08 5.55
C GLN A 51 -15.71 -6.87 6.35
N THR A 52 -15.70 -5.98 7.33
CA THR A 52 -16.86 -5.68 8.18
C THR A 52 -18.03 -5.11 7.35
N HIS A 53 -17.72 -4.36 6.28
CA HIS A 53 -18.72 -3.76 5.38
C HIS A 53 -19.06 -4.64 4.16
N GLY A 54 -18.60 -5.89 4.13
CA GLY A 54 -18.92 -6.86 3.07
C GLY A 54 -18.26 -6.56 1.73
N LEU A 55 -17.24 -5.73 1.68
CA LEU A 55 -16.49 -5.37 0.47
C LEU A 55 -15.23 -6.22 0.27
N LEU A 56 -14.78 -6.93 1.31
CA LEU A 56 -13.70 -7.89 1.28
C LEU A 56 -14.17 -9.20 1.92
N ARG A 57 -14.00 -10.32 1.22
CA ARG A 57 -14.38 -11.64 1.70
C ARG A 57 -13.19 -12.35 2.35
N ALA A 58 -13.45 -13.10 3.42
CA ALA A 58 -12.41 -13.87 4.12
C ALA A 58 -11.81 -15.01 3.28
N ASP A 59 -12.58 -15.50 2.27
CA ASP A 59 -12.12 -16.55 1.34
C ASP A 59 -11.33 -15.97 0.15
N GLY A 60 -11.07 -14.67 0.13
CA GLY A 60 -10.30 -13.99 -0.91
C GLY A 60 -10.99 -13.86 -2.26
N GLN A 61 -12.31 -14.17 -2.34
CA GLN A 61 -13.08 -14.03 -3.56
C GLN A 61 -13.53 -12.58 -3.80
N PRO A 62 -13.75 -12.15 -5.05
CA PRO A 62 -14.23 -10.80 -5.35
C PRO A 62 -15.65 -10.57 -4.82
N VAL A 63 -15.97 -9.29 -4.58
CA VAL A 63 -17.33 -8.82 -4.27
C VAL A 63 -17.83 -7.95 -5.43
N ASP A 64 -18.99 -8.24 -5.97
CA ASP A 64 -19.57 -7.51 -7.10
C ASP A 64 -18.58 -7.26 -8.25
N GLY A 65 -17.81 -8.29 -8.60
CA GLY A 65 -16.84 -8.25 -9.68
C GLY A 65 -15.61 -7.37 -9.41
N PHE A 66 -15.31 -7.08 -8.14
CA PHE A 66 -14.16 -6.28 -7.74
C PHE A 66 -13.38 -6.95 -6.61
N LEU A 67 -12.04 -6.97 -6.73
CA LEU A 67 -11.17 -7.65 -5.78
C LEU A 67 -10.43 -6.64 -4.90
N ILE A 68 -10.60 -6.74 -3.59
CA ILE A 68 -9.76 -6.04 -2.62
C ILE A 68 -8.75 -7.06 -2.06
N ILE A 69 -7.48 -6.75 -2.19
CA ILE A 69 -6.38 -7.56 -1.68
C ILE A 69 -5.94 -6.94 -0.35
N PRO A 70 -6.02 -7.70 0.76
CA PRO A 70 -5.50 -7.21 2.04
C PRO A 70 -3.98 -7.05 1.96
N GLY A 71 -3.46 -6.02 2.61
CA GLY A 71 -2.03 -5.74 2.62
C GLY A 71 -1.67 -4.69 3.65
N GLN A 72 -0.38 -4.35 3.67
CA GLN A 72 0.17 -3.32 4.54
C GLN A 72 1.51 -2.84 3.99
N GLU A 73 1.80 -1.55 4.07
CA GLU A 73 3.14 -1.02 3.89
C GLU A 73 3.84 -0.90 5.24
N ILE A 74 4.74 -1.84 5.51
CA ILE A 74 5.48 -1.92 6.76
C ILE A 74 6.69 -0.98 6.70
N THR A 75 6.78 -0.06 7.66
CA THR A 75 7.98 0.75 7.87
C THR A 75 9.00 -0.06 8.66
N THR A 76 9.89 -0.76 7.98
CA THR A 76 10.98 -1.52 8.62
C THR A 76 12.15 -0.61 9.03
N ALA A 77 13.14 -1.16 9.72
CA ALA A 77 14.34 -0.42 10.10
C ALA A 77 15.16 0.04 8.87
N GLU A 78 15.11 -0.71 7.76
CA GLU A 78 15.89 -0.45 6.55
C GLU A 78 15.10 0.24 5.42
N GLY A 79 13.77 0.37 5.57
CA GLY A 79 12.89 1.01 4.60
C GLY A 79 11.52 0.36 4.50
N HIS A 80 10.73 0.75 3.52
CA HIS A 80 9.38 0.26 3.35
C HIS A 80 9.32 -1.11 2.68
N LEU A 81 8.36 -1.95 3.13
CA LEU A 81 8.10 -3.28 2.60
C LEU A 81 6.58 -3.51 2.50
N LEU A 82 6.07 -3.84 1.31
CA LEU A 82 4.69 -4.26 1.14
C LEU A 82 4.52 -5.72 1.57
N ALA A 83 3.53 -5.96 2.41
CA ALA A 83 2.94 -7.27 2.64
C ALA A 83 1.67 -7.36 1.79
N LEU A 84 1.63 -8.24 0.80
CA LEU A 84 0.47 -8.41 -0.09
C LEU A 84 -0.26 -9.72 0.19
N GLY A 85 -1.58 -9.69 0.19
CA GLY A 85 -2.45 -10.86 0.36
C GLY A 85 -2.69 -11.24 1.82
N VAL A 86 -2.11 -10.53 2.78
CA VAL A 86 -2.19 -10.83 4.21
C VAL A 86 -2.44 -9.59 5.05
N ARG A 87 -2.98 -9.80 6.24
CA ARG A 87 -3.06 -8.77 7.28
C ARG A 87 -1.92 -8.98 8.26
N MET A 88 -1.21 -7.90 8.54
CA MET A 88 -0.09 -7.92 9.49
C MET A 88 -0.42 -7.08 10.72
N PRO A 89 0.10 -7.42 11.90
CA PRO A 89 0.08 -6.50 13.03
C PRO A 89 0.95 -5.27 12.75
N ASP A 90 0.95 -4.29 13.64
CA ASP A 90 1.91 -3.18 13.56
C ASP A 90 3.33 -3.73 13.79
N LEU A 91 4.14 -3.73 12.72
CA LEU A 91 5.53 -4.21 12.70
C LEU A 91 6.51 -3.05 12.50
N LYS A 92 6.10 -1.83 12.79
CA LYS A 92 6.94 -0.65 12.61
C LYS A 92 8.28 -0.76 13.33
N GLY A 93 9.37 -0.57 12.58
CA GLY A 93 10.75 -0.59 13.10
C GLY A 93 11.38 -1.97 13.22
N ILE A 94 10.66 -3.04 12.86
CA ILE A 94 11.24 -4.39 12.77
C ILE A 94 12.30 -4.46 11.65
N ALA A 95 13.25 -5.38 11.75
CA ALA A 95 14.21 -5.61 10.68
C ALA A 95 13.50 -6.11 9.40
N ALA A 96 13.91 -5.62 8.22
CA ALA A 96 13.28 -5.99 6.95
C ALA A 96 13.29 -7.51 6.72
N LYS A 97 14.37 -8.19 7.07
CA LYS A 97 14.46 -9.66 6.97
C LYS A 97 13.40 -10.37 7.81
N GLU A 98 13.23 -9.94 9.05
CA GLU A 98 12.23 -10.50 9.95
C GLU A 98 10.80 -10.21 9.45
N ALA A 99 10.56 -9.01 8.91
CA ALA A 99 9.29 -8.67 8.27
C ALA A 99 8.98 -9.60 7.08
N VAL A 100 9.97 -9.87 6.20
CA VAL A 100 9.81 -10.83 5.09
C VAL A 100 9.44 -12.21 5.62
N ASP A 101 10.16 -12.72 6.63
CA ASP A 101 9.91 -14.04 7.20
C ASP A 101 8.47 -14.14 7.79
N LEU A 102 7.99 -13.11 8.48
CA LEU A 102 6.63 -13.05 9.02
C LEU A 102 5.56 -12.97 7.92
N ILE A 103 5.80 -12.19 6.86
CA ILE A 103 4.89 -12.11 5.70
C ILE A 103 4.76 -13.50 5.05
N HIS A 104 5.88 -14.20 4.84
CA HIS A 104 5.88 -15.54 4.27
C HIS A 104 5.18 -16.56 5.18
N GLN A 105 5.39 -16.51 6.49
CA GLN A 105 4.68 -17.35 7.46
C GLN A 105 3.17 -17.14 7.43
N ALA A 106 2.73 -15.91 7.18
CA ALA A 106 1.31 -15.58 7.00
C ALA A 106 0.75 -15.99 5.62
N GLY A 107 1.59 -16.43 4.68
CA GLY A 107 1.20 -16.82 3.31
C GLY A 107 1.13 -15.67 2.30
N GLY A 108 1.65 -14.50 2.66
CA GLY A 108 1.71 -13.30 1.80
C GLY A 108 2.91 -13.24 0.88
N LEU A 109 3.00 -12.14 0.11
CA LEU A 109 4.17 -11.76 -0.69
C LEU A 109 4.85 -10.54 -0.08
N ALA A 110 6.18 -10.59 -0.02
CA ALA A 110 7.02 -9.48 0.39
C ALA A 110 7.55 -8.74 -0.84
N VAL A 111 7.14 -7.48 -1.02
CA VAL A 111 7.48 -6.66 -2.19
C VAL A 111 8.04 -5.31 -1.73
N PRO A 112 9.34 -5.02 -1.89
CA PRO A 112 9.90 -3.70 -1.62
C PRO A 112 9.30 -2.65 -2.56
N PRO A 113 8.57 -1.63 -2.02
CA PRO A 113 8.02 -0.56 -2.82
C PRO A 113 9.08 0.50 -3.11
N HIS A 114 8.90 1.22 -4.24
CA HIS A 114 9.75 2.35 -4.66
C HIS A 114 11.22 2.23 -4.25
N PRO A 115 11.90 1.09 -4.46
CA PRO A 115 13.30 0.94 -4.11
C PRO A 115 14.14 2.01 -4.81
N TYR A 116 15.29 2.39 -4.25
CA TYR A 116 16.13 3.52 -4.70
C TYR A 116 15.53 4.92 -4.47
N ASP A 117 14.25 5.06 -4.13
CA ASP A 117 13.69 6.36 -3.73
C ASP A 117 13.85 6.57 -2.21
N TYR A 118 15.06 7.00 -1.82
CA TYR A 118 15.42 7.17 -0.41
C TYR A 118 14.67 8.32 0.27
N PHE A 119 14.08 9.24 -0.48
CA PHE A 119 13.19 10.26 0.07
C PHE A 119 11.83 9.69 0.51
N ARG A 120 11.52 8.49 0.02
CA ARG A 120 10.32 7.74 0.37
C ARG A 120 10.62 6.45 1.15
N ALA A 121 11.75 6.42 1.85
CA ALA A 121 12.20 5.27 2.60
C ALA A 121 12.32 3.96 1.77
N GLY A 122 12.74 4.07 0.51
CA GLY A 122 13.08 2.90 -0.31
C GLY A 122 14.25 2.11 0.29
N ILE A 123 14.14 0.79 0.33
CA ILE A 123 15.21 -0.09 0.84
C ILE A 123 16.43 0.01 -0.09
N ARG A 124 17.61 0.12 0.51
CA ARG A 124 18.90 0.23 -0.21
C ARG A 124 19.31 -1.10 -0.82
N GLU A 125 19.99 -1.04 -1.97
CA GLU A 125 20.37 -2.22 -2.76
C GLU A 125 21.13 -3.28 -1.95
N HIS A 126 22.11 -2.88 -1.14
CA HIS A 126 22.89 -3.83 -0.35
C HIS A 126 22.05 -4.61 0.68
N VAL A 127 20.90 -4.06 1.11
CA VAL A 127 19.92 -4.76 1.95
C VAL A 127 19.04 -5.63 1.08
N LEU A 128 18.50 -5.11 -0.04
CA LEU A 128 17.67 -5.86 -0.99
C LEU A 128 18.35 -7.17 -1.44
N GLU A 129 19.67 -7.15 -1.63
CA GLU A 129 20.45 -8.33 -2.03
C GLU A 129 20.41 -9.48 -1.01
N THR A 130 20.12 -9.17 0.25
CA THR A 130 20.04 -10.15 1.34
C THR A 130 18.64 -10.63 1.63
N LEU A 131 17.60 -10.00 1.05
CA LEU A 131 16.21 -10.31 1.33
C LEU A 131 15.63 -11.32 0.32
N PRO A 132 14.94 -12.38 0.80
CA PRO A 132 14.24 -13.32 -0.07
C PRO A 132 12.85 -12.77 -0.47
N VAL A 133 12.85 -11.64 -1.21
CA VAL A 133 11.62 -10.98 -1.66
C VAL A 133 10.98 -11.71 -2.84
N ASP A 134 9.64 -11.63 -2.96
CA ASP A 134 8.88 -12.33 -4.02
C ASP A 134 8.85 -11.55 -5.34
N ALA A 135 8.87 -10.24 -5.28
CA ALA A 135 8.87 -9.33 -6.43
C ALA A 135 9.47 -7.97 -6.02
N ILE A 136 9.65 -7.07 -6.99
CA ILE A 136 10.09 -5.68 -6.77
C ILE A 136 9.02 -4.74 -7.35
N GLU A 137 8.66 -3.66 -6.66
CA GLU A 137 7.90 -2.60 -7.30
C GLU A 137 8.78 -1.90 -8.33
N GLY A 138 8.70 -2.38 -9.57
CA GLY A 138 9.49 -1.85 -10.70
C GLY A 138 8.97 -0.50 -11.19
N PHE A 139 7.73 -0.13 -10.85
CA PHE A 139 7.18 1.16 -11.20
C PHE A 139 6.23 1.69 -10.13
N ASN A 140 6.59 2.82 -9.54
CA ASN A 140 5.77 3.60 -8.61
C ASN A 140 5.43 4.94 -9.26
N ALA A 141 4.12 5.26 -9.38
CA ALA A 141 3.68 6.50 -10.05
C ALA A 141 4.05 7.77 -9.27
N ALA A 142 4.20 7.66 -7.95
CA ALA A 142 4.48 8.75 -7.03
C ALA A 142 5.98 8.92 -6.70
N THR A 143 6.86 8.20 -7.42
CA THR A 143 8.32 8.28 -7.18
C THR A 143 8.82 9.72 -7.30
N THR A 144 9.76 10.08 -6.42
CA THR A 144 10.39 11.41 -6.42
C THR A 144 11.19 11.66 -7.71
N PHE A 145 11.92 10.66 -8.17
CA PHE A 145 12.72 10.75 -9.39
C PHE A 145 12.47 9.55 -10.29
N LYS A 146 12.14 9.80 -11.56
CA LYS A 146 11.88 8.74 -12.56
C LYS A 146 13.01 7.71 -12.67
N ARG A 147 14.25 8.14 -12.44
CA ARG A 147 15.42 7.24 -12.43
C ARG A 147 15.31 6.11 -11.40
N CYS A 148 14.60 6.32 -10.29
CA CYS A 148 14.43 5.29 -9.26
C CYS A 148 13.65 4.09 -9.81
N ASN A 149 12.59 4.33 -10.61
CA ASN A 149 11.86 3.26 -11.30
C ASN A 149 12.76 2.52 -12.31
N ASN A 150 13.62 3.24 -13.04
CA ASN A 150 14.54 2.58 -13.98
C ASN A 150 15.53 1.67 -13.23
N GLN A 151 16.12 2.18 -12.14
CA GLN A 151 17.03 1.37 -11.29
C GLN A 151 16.32 0.15 -10.69
N ALA A 152 15.06 0.30 -10.24
CA ALA A 152 14.27 -0.81 -9.72
C ALA A 152 14.04 -1.90 -10.79
N GLN A 153 13.71 -1.49 -12.03
CA GLN A 153 13.53 -2.42 -13.15
C GLN A 153 14.85 -3.12 -13.53
N GLU A 154 15.94 -2.38 -13.61
CA GLU A 154 17.28 -2.93 -13.89
C GLU A 154 17.70 -3.95 -12.81
N TYR A 155 17.45 -3.61 -11.53
CA TYR A 155 17.70 -4.52 -10.41
C TYR A 155 16.86 -5.80 -10.53
N ALA A 156 15.56 -5.68 -10.73
CA ALA A 156 14.67 -6.83 -10.86
C ALA A 156 15.08 -7.74 -12.03
N GLN A 157 15.41 -7.17 -13.20
CA GLN A 157 15.89 -7.91 -14.36
C GLN A 157 17.20 -8.65 -14.07
N ARG A 158 18.17 -7.99 -13.43
CA ARG A 158 19.45 -8.58 -13.06
C ARG A 158 19.30 -9.75 -12.08
N ARG A 159 18.32 -9.65 -11.18
CA ARG A 159 18.04 -10.68 -10.16
C ARG A 159 17.02 -11.73 -10.61
N GLY A 160 16.45 -11.60 -11.81
CA GLY A 160 15.38 -12.49 -12.27
C GLY A 160 14.10 -12.43 -11.41
N LEU A 161 13.83 -11.28 -10.80
CA LEU A 161 12.66 -11.08 -9.94
C LEU A 161 11.48 -10.56 -10.76
N PRO A 162 10.25 -11.02 -10.47
CA PRO A 162 9.03 -10.41 -10.98
C PRO A 162 8.92 -8.93 -10.58
N MET A 163 8.13 -8.17 -11.34
CA MET A 163 7.93 -6.75 -11.06
C MET A 163 6.45 -6.43 -10.84
N THR A 164 6.17 -5.50 -9.95
CA THR A 164 4.85 -4.91 -9.78
C THR A 164 4.84 -3.43 -10.15
N ALA A 165 3.65 -2.88 -10.35
CA ALA A 165 3.42 -1.44 -10.46
C ALA A 165 2.28 -1.03 -9.55
N GLY A 166 2.41 0.13 -8.94
CA GLY A 166 1.39 0.73 -8.10
C GLY A 166 1.32 2.24 -8.26
N SER A 167 0.14 2.80 -7.95
CA SER A 167 -0.05 4.25 -7.97
C SER A 167 0.58 4.93 -6.78
N ASP A 168 0.69 4.23 -5.65
CA ASP A 168 1.02 4.78 -4.34
C ASP A 168 0.12 5.99 -4.02
N ALA A 169 -1.17 5.79 -4.32
CA ALA A 169 -2.20 6.81 -4.21
C ALA A 169 -2.51 7.12 -2.75
N HIS A 170 -2.47 8.39 -2.37
CA HIS A 170 -2.88 8.89 -1.05
C HIS A 170 -4.18 9.72 -1.13
N HIS A 171 -4.71 9.89 -2.33
CA HIS A 171 -6.01 10.48 -2.64
C HIS A 171 -6.62 9.75 -3.82
N VAL A 172 -7.96 9.72 -3.88
CA VAL A 172 -8.70 8.87 -4.80
C VAL A 172 -8.37 9.12 -6.28
N GLU A 173 -8.10 10.36 -6.68
CA GLU A 173 -7.83 10.70 -8.08
C GLU A 173 -6.48 10.16 -8.60
N ALA A 174 -5.57 9.80 -7.70
CA ALA A 174 -4.29 9.16 -8.06
C ALA A 174 -4.40 7.65 -8.24
N LEU A 175 -5.46 7.02 -7.71
CA LEU A 175 -5.66 5.57 -7.76
C LEU A 175 -5.74 5.07 -9.20
N GLY A 176 -5.01 4.01 -9.51
CA GLY A 176 -4.98 3.41 -10.84
C GLY A 176 -4.22 4.20 -11.91
N VAL A 177 -3.44 5.22 -11.52
CA VAL A 177 -2.55 5.91 -12.48
C VAL A 177 -1.47 4.97 -12.98
N ALA A 178 -0.95 4.10 -12.11
CA ALA A 178 -0.15 2.95 -12.50
C ALA A 178 -0.73 1.69 -11.84
N TYR A 179 -0.62 0.56 -12.53
CA TYR A 179 -1.12 -0.72 -12.04
C TYR A 179 -0.39 -1.89 -12.71
N THR A 180 -0.56 -3.06 -12.15
CA THR A 180 0.00 -4.31 -12.67
C THR A 180 -1.05 -5.05 -13.48
N ILE A 181 -0.69 -5.49 -14.68
CA ILE A 181 -1.50 -6.35 -15.54
C ILE A 181 -1.02 -7.78 -15.32
N LEU A 182 -1.93 -8.65 -14.90
CA LEU A 182 -1.67 -10.01 -14.45
C LEU A 182 -2.45 -11.00 -15.31
N ASP A 183 -1.82 -12.10 -15.72
CA ASP A 183 -2.55 -13.27 -16.23
C ASP A 183 -2.77 -14.25 -15.06
N ALA A 184 -3.85 -14.04 -14.33
CA ALA A 184 -4.17 -14.83 -13.14
C ALA A 184 -4.94 -16.09 -13.47
N PRO A 185 -4.64 -17.24 -12.81
CA PRO A 185 -5.37 -18.49 -13.01
C PRO A 185 -6.82 -18.42 -12.50
N SER A 186 -7.07 -17.59 -11.47
CA SER A 186 -8.41 -17.35 -10.90
C SER A 186 -8.56 -15.87 -10.52
N PHE A 187 -9.83 -15.42 -10.46
CA PHE A 187 -10.14 -14.05 -10.02
C PHE A 187 -10.38 -14.02 -8.51
N ASP A 188 -9.30 -14.22 -7.76
CA ASP A 188 -9.28 -14.17 -6.31
C ASP A 188 -7.89 -13.75 -5.82
N VAL A 189 -7.74 -13.53 -4.52
CA VAL A 189 -6.46 -13.12 -3.91
C VAL A 189 -5.35 -14.14 -4.22
N ALA A 190 -5.63 -15.45 -4.09
CA ALA A 190 -4.64 -16.50 -4.32
C ALA A 190 -4.14 -16.52 -5.77
N GLY A 191 -5.05 -16.39 -6.72
CA GLY A 191 -4.71 -16.31 -8.16
C GLY A 191 -3.87 -15.09 -8.51
N VAL A 192 -4.15 -13.92 -7.90
CA VAL A 192 -3.34 -12.71 -8.07
C VAL A 192 -1.94 -12.90 -7.49
N LEU A 193 -1.81 -13.43 -6.26
CA LEU A 193 -0.50 -13.69 -5.66
C LEU A 193 0.32 -14.69 -6.47
N GLN A 194 -0.32 -15.73 -7.02
CA GLN A 194 0.34 -16.68 -7.90
C GLN A 194 0.84 -16.01 -9.19
N ALA A 195 0.02 -15.15 -9.81
CA ALA A 195 0.38 -14.45 -11.04
C ALA A 195 1.56 -13.47 -10.84
N ILE A 196 1.62 -12.78 -9.69
CA ILE A 196 2.75 -11.89 -9.35
C ILE A 196 4.07 -12.66 -9.37
N ARG A 197 4.10 -13.89 -8.85
CA ARG A 197 5.33 -14.72 -8.82
C ARG A 197 5.79 -15.20 -10.19
N GLN A 198 4.94 -15.17 -11.20
CA GLN A 198 5.27 -15.70 -12.54
C GLN A 198 5.80 -14.62 -13.47
N SER A 199 4.91 -13.79 -13.99
CA SER A 199 5.26 -12.68 -14.87
C SER A 199 4.14 -11.65 -14.89
N THR A 200 4.52 -10.40 -15.02
CA THR A 200 3.59 -9.28 -15.01
C THR A 200 3.90 -8.30 -16.12
N VAL A 201 2.92 -7.51 -16.51
CA VAL A 201 3.09 -6.34 -17.37
C VAL A 201 2.74 -5.09 -16.56
N LEU A 202 3.55 -4.05 -16.67
CA LEU A 202 3.40 -2.83 -15.90
C LEU A 202 2.71 -1.75 -16.74
N GLU A 203 1.56 -1.25 -16.30
CA GLU A 203 1.02 0.02 -16.82
C GLU A 203 1.75 1.17 -16.13
N LYS A 204 2.44 2.01 -16.90
CA LYS A 204 3.43 2.97 -16.40
C LYS A 204 3.00 4.40 -16.70
N ARG A 205 2.21 5.01 -15.81
CA ARG A 205 1.92 6.45 -15.87
C ARG A 205 2.39 7.12 -14.58
N TYR A 206 2.99 8.29 -14.70
CA TYR A 206 3.35 9.09 -13.54
C TYR A 206 2.19 9.97 -13.11
N LEU A 207 2.12 10.27 -11.82
CA LEU A 207 1.22 11.29 -11.30
C LEU A 207 1.46 12.61 -12.02
N SER A 208 0.38 13.32 -12.35
CA SER A 208 0.51 14.66 -12.90
C SER A 208 1.10 15.60 -11.83
N PRO A 209 1.79 16.71 -12.22
CA PRO A 209 2.27 17.71 -11.28
C PRO A 209 1.16 18.26 -10.37
N ARG A 210 -0.08 18.29 -10.86
CA ARG A 210 -1.27 18.74 -10.13
C ARG A 210 -1.65 17.76 -9.02
N ASP A 211 -1.56 16.46 -9.28
CA ASP A 211 -1.86 15.41 -8.30
C ASP A 211 -0.75 15.29 -7.25
N ALA A 212 0.50 15.43 -7.67
CA ALA A 212 1.64 15.49 -6.75
C ALA A 212 1.55 16.70 -5.79
N PHE A 213 1.08 17.85 -6.28
CA PHE A 213 0.88 19.05 -5.47
C PHE A 213 -0.26 18.89 -4.45
N LYS A 214 -1.39 18.25 -4.83
CA LYS A 214 -2.49 17.94 -3.89
C LYS A 214 -2.01 17.11 -2.71
N LYS A 215 -1.17 16.10 -2.95
CA LYS A 215 -0.57 15.27 -1.90
C LYS A 215 0.21 16.13 -0.89
N THR A 216 1.09 16.99 -1.37
CA THR A 216 1.93 17.87 -0.52
C THR A 216 1.07 18.86 0.27
N PHE A 217 0.09 19.48 -0.37
CA PHE A 217 -0.81 20.47 0.26
C PHE A 217 -1.66 19.83 1.37
N ASN A 218 -2.23 18.65 1.11
CA ASN A 218 -3.04 17.93 2.08
C ASN A 218 -2.22 17.48 3.30
N ASN A 219 -0.98 17.05 3.11
CA ASN A 219 -0.08 16.69 4.20
C ASN A 219 0.24 17.88 5.11
N VAL A 220 0.49 19.06 4.55
CA VAL A 220 0.74 20.30 5.30
C VAL A 220 -0.49 20.70 6.12
N PHE A 221 -1.69 20.66 5.52
CA PHE A 221 -2.95 20.99 6.22
C PHE A 221 -3.29 19.99 7.33
N ARG A 222 -2.99 18.72 7.16
CA ARG A 222 -3.23 17.70 8.19
C ARG A 222 -2.28 17.83 9.37
N LEU A 223 -1.03 18.16 9.15
CA LEU A 223 -0.06 18.46 10.22
C LEU A 223 -0.51 19.67 11.05
N SER A 224 -1.07 20.70 10.42
CA SER A 224 -1.61 21.88 11.13
C SER A 224 -2.86 21.56 11.97
N ARG A 225 -3.69 20.58 11.56
CA ARG A 225 -4.87 20.13 12.34
C ARG A 225 -4.53 19.24 13.52
N LYS A 226 -3.44 18.46 13.47
CA LYS A 226 -2.98 17.63 14.61
C LYS A 226 -2.28 18.44 15.70
N GLY A 227 -1.90 19.69 15.44
CA GLY A 227 -1.18 20.57 16.37
C GLY A 227 -2.06 21.37 17.34
N VAL A 228 -3.40 21.25 17.33
CA VAL A 228 -4.28 21.93 18.28
C VAL A 228 -4.71 20.95 19.37
N PRO A 229 -4.14 21.02 20.59
CA PRO A 229 -4.62 20.21 21.70
C PRO A 229 -6.05 20.68 22.04
N LYS A 230 -7.02 19.77 22.02
CA LYS A 230 -8.36 20.03 22.54
C LYS A 230 -8.20 20.43 24.02
N LYS A 231 -8.44 21.69 24.36
CA LYS A 231 -8.55 22.14 25.74
C LYS A 231 -9.61 21.29 26.44
N GLY A 232 -9.14 20.40 27.33
CA GLY A 232 -10.02 19.61 28.19
C GLY A 232 -10.88 20.56 29.02
N LYS A 233 -12.19 20.34 29.03
CA LYS A 233 -13.10 20.98 30.01
C LYS A 233 -12.58 20.62 31.39
N ALA A 234 -12.25 21.66 32.17
CA ALA A 234 -11.87 21.54 33.57
C ALA A 234 -13.00 20.83 34.33
N ALA A 235 -12.64 19.72 34.99
CA ALA A 235 -13.54 19.05 35.92
C ALA A 235 -13.84 20.00 37.09
N GLU A 236 -15.11 20.35 37.25
CA GLU A 236 -15.63 21.09 38.38
C GLU A 236 -15.38 20.29 39.68
N LYS A 237 -14.51 20.79 40.53
CA LYS A 237 -14.26 20.21 41.86
C LYS A 237 -15.50 20.41 42.71
N ARG A 238 -16.25 19.34 43.00
CA ARG A 238 -17.24 19.31 44.07
C ARG A 238 -16.51 19.47 45.42
N ALA A 239 -16.92 20.49 46.17
CA ALA A 239 -16.48 20.70 47.52
C ALA A 239 -17.04 19.61 48.47
N PRO A 240 -16.29 19.21 49.51
CA PRO A 240 -16.80 18.24 50.48
C PRO A 240 -17.82 18.89 51.45
N ALA A 241 -18.90 18.14 51.72
CA ALA A 241 -19.86 18.47 52.76
C ALA A 241 -19.17 18.37 54.14
N LYS A 242 -19.39 19.35 55.01
CA LYS A 242 -19.00 19.34 56.42
C LYS A 242 -20.09 18.66 57.25
N PRO A 243 -19.68 18.16 58.43
CA PRO A 243 -20.41 17.20 59.25
C PRO A 243 -21.70 17.70 59.88
#